data_381f6bbbc1135376d1a9dfc88f279811
#
_entry.id   381f6bbbc1135376d1a9dfc88f279811
#
_cell.length_a   1.000
_cell.length_b   1.000
_cell.length_c   1.000
_cell.angle_alpha   90.00
_cell.angle_beta   90.00
_cell.angle_gamma   90.00
#
_symmetry.space_group_name_H-M   'P 1'
#
loop_
_entity.id
_entity.type
_entity.pdbx_description
1 polymer ?
#
loop_
_entity_poly.entity_id
_entity_poly.type
_entity_poly.pdbx_seq_one_letter_code
_entity_poly.pdbx_strand_id
1 'polypeptide(L)'
;MTAARVHLISPDTLSNDLIDVWRSHQAAGENLRGPFFSPEYIRIAASARPEVTVAVIETPGEAPAFLPLHRDGSIARPVGLRASDFSGIIATPGYTWSPESVIRSCGLSGWDFTNIVTSDQTMQPHFRAFADSPFADLSEGYEAFAMDRSKSGSDLVKSVAQKARKMEREVAPMRFEAHVLDRQALALLYEWKAAQRARTNTVDVLSTPWMREIVERLIENNTGTLGGLLSVLYAGDQVAAVHFGMRSETVWHYWFAAYNHELQRYSPGLIILLEMLKAAPALGIRTLTLGQGDEAYKLRFATGSTQLASGSVDCRLTRRLTNAIWYAARTASHRSSVVAALARSVKRGRRRMFQGAQ
;
A
#
# COMPACT_ATOMS: atom_id res chain seq x y z
N MET A 1 8.51 26.77 22.44
CA MET A 1 8.62 26.11 21.13
C MET A 1 7.99 27.03 20.10
N THR A 2 8.74 27.48 19.10
CA THR A 2 8.23 28.30 17.99
C THR A 2 7.23 27.47 17.21
N ALA A 3 6.05 28.05 16.91
CA ALA A 3 5.01 27.27 16.18
C ALA A 3 5.50 26.91 14.78
N ALA A 4 5.33 25.66 14.40
CA ALA A 4 5.61 25.21 13.03
C ALA A 4 4.71 25.97 12.05
N ARG A 5 5.27 26.39 10.90
CA ARG A 5 4.51 26.95 9.80
C ARG A 5 4.07 25.80 8.87
N VAL A 6 2.82 25.81 8.44
CA VAL A 6 2.26 24.76 7.57
C VAL A 6 1.73 25.39 6.29
N HIS A 7 2.22 24.91 5.17
CA HIS A 7 1.78 25.29 3.83
C HIS A 7 1.13 24.10 3.14
N LEU A 8 -0.09 24.31 2.64
CA LEU A 8 -0.75 23.28 1.84
C LEU A 8 -0.55 23.59 0.35
N ILE A 9 0.14 22.72 -0.35
CA ILE A 9 0.53 22.93 -1.76
C ILE A 9 0.08 21.77 -2.64
N SER A 10 -0.05 22.05 -3.95
CA SER A 10 -0.19 20.99 -4.96
C SER A 10 1.14 20.23 -5.10
N PRO A 11 1.12 18.89 -5.21
CA PRO A 11 2.35 18.12 -5.45
C PRO A 11 3.16 18.56 -6.67
N ASP A 12 2.49 19.10 -7.70
CA ASP A 12 3.14 19.57 -8.93
C ASP A 12 3.93 20.86 -8.71
N THR A 13 3.65 21.62 -7.64
CA THR A 13 4.34 22.87 -7.30
C THR A 13 5.51 22.69 -6.35
N LEU A 14 5.81 21.45 -5.93
CA LEU A 14 7.01 21.16 -5.13
C LEU A 14 8.27 21.53 -5.91
N SER A 15 9.08 22.43 -5.34
CA SER A 15 10.39 22.81 -5.90
C SER A 15 11.37 21.63 -5.86
N ASN A 16 12.41 21.70 -6.67
CA ASN A 16 13.44 20.65 -6.66
C ASN A 16 14.14 20.56 -5.30
N ASP A 17 14.37 21.68 -4.62
CA ASP A 17 14.97 21.70 -3.27
C ASP A 17 14.11 20.93 -2.27
N LEU A 18 12.77 21.12 -2.28
CA LEU A 18 11.86 20.37 -1.42
C LEU A 18 11.82 18.89 -1.76
N ILE A 19 11.93 18.54 -3.05
CA ILE A 19 12.00 17.14 -3.48
C ILE A 19 13.31 16.49 -3.02
N ASP A 20 14.43 17.20 -3.06
CA ASP A 20 15.72 16.67 -2.58
C ASP A 20 15.69 16.46 -1.05
N VAL A 21 15.09 17.37 -0.30
CA VAL A 21 14.83 17.18 1.15
C VAL A 21 13.92 15.96 1.37
N TRP A 22 12.83 15.83 0.61
CA TRP A 22 11.94 14.68 0.69
C TRP A 22 12.68 13.36 0.48
N ARG A 23 13.48 13.27 -0.58
CA ARG A 23 14.29 12.08 -0.88
C ARG A 23 15.33 11.78 0.19
N SER A 24 15.92 12.82 0.81
CA SER A 24 16.84 12.63 1.93
C SER A 24 16.15 11.98 3.13
N HIS A 25 14.90 12.37 3.43
CA HIS A 25 14.10 11.70 4.46
C HIS A 25 13.78 10.25 4.12
N GLN A 26 13.44 9.96 2.85
CA GLN A 26 13.20 8.57 2.41
C GLN A 26 14.46 7.70 2.55
N ALA A 27 15.62 8.23 2.21
CA ALA A 27 16.88 7.52 2.34
C ALA A 27 17.25 7.24 3.81
N ALA A 28 17.02 8.21 4.69
CA ALA A 28 17.31 8.12 6.13
C ALA A 28 16.32 7.22 6.88
N GLY A 29 15.05 7.20 6.46
CA GLY A 29 13.98 6.43 7.11
C GLY A 29 13.78 5.06 6.48
N GLU A 30 14.16 3.98 7.16
CA GLU A 30 13.99 2.62 6.61
C GLU A 30 12.54 2.34 6.18
N ASN A 31 11.57 2.75 6.98
CA ASN A 31 10.15 2.57 6.69
C ASN A 31 9.60 3.50 5.61
N LEU A 32 10.37 4.50 5.16
CA LEU A 32 9.97 5.46 4.14
C LEU A 32 10.46 5.09 2.73
N ARG A 33 11.27 4.04 2.59
CA ARG A 33 11.83 3.61 1.31
C ARG A 33 10.81 3.03 0.34
N GLY A 34 9.61 2.71 0.82
CA GLY A 34 8.53 2.16 0.00
C GLY A 34 7.98 3.16 -1.03
N PRO A 35 7.44 2.66 -2.17
CA PRO A 35 6.99 3.50 -3.28
C PRO A 35 5.83 4.44 -2.93
N PHE A 36 5.01 4.12 -1.92
CA PHE A 36 3.92 5.00 -1.46
C PHE A 36 4.40 6.33 -0.87
N PHE A 37 5.67 6.41 -0.46
CA PHE A 37 6.28 7.62 0.08
C PHE A 37 7.06 8.43 -0.96
N SER A 38 7.09 7.99 -2.23
CA SER A 38 7.78 8.69 -3.31
C SER A 38 7.04 9.97 -3.70
N PRO A 39 7.73 11.10 -3.90
CA PRO A 39 7.11 12.33 -4.38
C PRO A 39 6.51 12.14 -5.80
N GLU A 40 7.09 11.27 -6.63
CA GLU A 40 6.58 10.93 -7.95
C GLU A 40 5.23 10.21 -7.85
N TYR A 41 5.07 9.25 -6.91
CA TYR A 41 3.78 8.60 -6.66
C TYR A 41 2.71 9.62 -6.24
N ILE A 42 3.06 10.55 -5.37
CA ILE A 42 2.13 11.58 -4.89
C ILE A 42 1.71 12.50 -6.05
N ARG A 43 2.62 12.86 -6.97
CA ARG A 43 2.30 13.62 -8.19
C ARG A 43 1.37 12.83 -9.12
N ILE A 44 1.66 11.57 -9.38
CA ILE A 44 0.80 10.70 -10.19
C ILE A 44 -0.58 10.57 -9.55
N ALA A 45 -0.67 10.40 -8.25
CA ALA A 45 -1.94 10.35 -7.55
C ALA A 45 -2.72 11.68 -7.64
N ALA A 46 -2.03 12.82 -7.56
CA ALA A 46 -2.62 14.14 -7.70
C ALA A 46 -3.16 14.42 -9.11
N SER A 47 -2.46 13.93 -10.15
CA SER A 47 -2.94 14.10 -11.53
C SER A 47 -4.24 13.35 -11.80
N ALA A 48 -4.47 12.20 -11.14
CA ALA A 48 -5.71 11.44 -11.22
C ALA A 48 -6.79 11.93 -10.21
N ARG A 49 -6.36 12.59 -9.12
CA ARG A 49 -7.22 13.08 -8.02
C ARG A 49 -6.73 14.45 -7.54
N PRO A 50 -7.33 15.56 -8.05
CA PRO A 50 -6.90 16.92 -7.70
C PRO A 50 -7.07 17.27 -6.20
N GLU A 51 -7.80 16.46 -5.45
CA GLU A 51 -7.92 16.59 -3.99
C GLU A 51 -6.65 16.15 -3.23
N VAL A 52 -5.67 15.56 -3.91
CA VAL A 52 -4.38 15.21 -3.31
C VAL A 52 -3.52 16.46 -3.17
N THR A 53 -3.03 16.70 -1.95
CA THR A 53 -2.23 17.85 -1.58
C THR A 53 -1.11 17.42 -0.64
N VAL A 54 -0.10 18.27 -0.45
CA VAL A 54 0.98 18.05 0.51
C VAL A 54 1.00 19.19 1.53
N ALA A 55 0.90 18.84 2.80
CA ALA A 55 1.23 19.77 3.87
C ALA A 55 2.75 19.77 4.05
N VAL A 56 3.39 20.89 3.76
CA VAL A 56 4.80 21.16 4.06
C VAL A 56 4.86 21.80 5.44
N ILE A 57 5.60 21.19 6.35
CA ILE A 57 5.69 21.54 7.75
C ILE A 57 7.09 22.07 7.99
N GLU A 58 7.22 23.37 8.23
CA GLU A 58 8.48 24.05 8.50
C GLU A 58 8.63 24.32 9.99
N THR A 59 9.59 23.65 10.63
CA THR A 59 9.97 23.87 12.03
C THR A 59 11.31 24.61 12.04
N PRO A 60 11.44 25.74 12.78
CA PRO A 60 12.70 26.48 12.83
C PRO A 60 13.87 25.60 13.28
N GLY A 61 14.94 25.59 12.46
CA GLY A 61 16.16 24.80 12.73
C GLY A 61 16.09 23.33 12.29
N GLU A 62 14.98 22.89 11.69
CA GLU A 62 14.83 21.54 11.16
C GLU A 62 14.54 21.55 9.65
N ALA A 63 14.86 20.48 8.97
CA ALA A 63 14.46 20.29 7.57
C ALA A 63 12.94 20.17 7.46
N PRO A 64 12.30 20.72 6.41
CA PRO A 64 10.86 20.61 6.21
C PRO A 64 10.39 19.16 6.18
N ALA A 65 9.29 18.88 6.88
CA ALA A 65 8.60 17.60 6.80
C ALA A 65 7.39 17.67 5.87
N PHE A 66 6.95 16.53 5.35
CA PHE A 66 5.89 16.44 4.35
C PHE A 66 4.80 15.47 4.80
N LEU A 67 3.54 15.90 4.72
CA LEU A 67 2.39 15.03 4.97
C LEU A 67 1.48 15.04 3.73
N PRO A 68 1.59 14.04 2.86
CA PRO A 68 0.66 13.88 1.73
C PRO A 68 -0.74 13.51 2.22
N LEU A 69 -1.74 14.20 1.71
CA LEU A 69 -3.13 14.06 2.11
C LEU A 69 -4.06 14.01 0.90
N HIS A 70 -5.09 13.18 0.96
CA HIS A 70 -6.27 13.30 0.11
C HIS A 70 -7.36 14.04 0.89
N ARG A 71 -7.85 15.17 0.37
CA ARG A 71 -8.89 15.98 1.00
C ARG A 71 -10.27 15.46 0.61
N ASP A 72 -11.05 15.01 1.60
CA ASP A 72 -12.44 14.61 1.44
C ASP A 72 -13.31 15.59 2.27
N GLY A 73 -13.70 16.69 1.62
CA GLY A 73 -14.34 17.83 2.30
C GLY A 73 -13.43 18.42 3.40
N SER A 74 -13.89 18.35 4.65
CA SER A 74 -13.13 18.84 5.81
C SER A 74 -12.27 17.76 6.49
N ILE A 75 -12.17 16.56 5.90
CA ILE A 75 -11.41 15.43 6.45
C ILE A 75 -10.26 15.09 5.53
N ALA A 76 -9.07 14.88 6.10
CA ALA A 76 -7.96 14.26 5.39
C ALA A 76 -8.08 12.73 5.38
N ARG A 77 -7.58 12.10 4.33
CA ARG A 77 -7.44 10.65 4.17
C ARG A 77 -6.06 10.32 3.59
N PRO A 78 -5.61 9.06 3.64
CA PRO A 78 -4.39 8.63 2.92
C PRO A 78 -4.51 8.87 1.42
N VAL A 79 -3.40 9.22 0.77
CA VAL A 79 -3.32 9.28 -0.70
C VAL A 79 -3.55 7.87 -1.25
N GLY A 80 -4.38 7.75 -2.30
CA GLY A 80 -4.79 6.44 -2.82
C GLY A 80 -5.94 5.78 -2.04
N LEU A 81 -6.44 6.44 -0.98
CA LEU A 81 -7.60 5.99 -0.21
C LEU A 81 -7.46 4.53 0.27
N ARG A 82 -8.37 3.63 -0.19
CA ARG A 82 -8.37 2.21 0.19
C ARG A 82 -7.28 1.39 -0.52
N ALA A 83 -6.66 1.95 -1.55
CA ALA A 83 -5.56 1.32 -2.27
C ALA A 83 -4.21 1.59 -1.62
N SER A 84 -4.13 2.52 -0.66
CA SER A 84 -2.90 2.85 0.03
C SER A 84 -2.56 1.79 1.08
N ASP A 85 -1.49 1.04 0.84
CA ASP A 85 -0.99 0.05 1.80
C ASP A 85 0.02 0.64 2.79
N PHE A 86 0.50 1.88 2.54
CA PHE A 86 1.34 2.65 3.45
C PHE A 86 0.97 4.13 3.38
N SER A 87 1.03 4.81 4.52
CA SER A 87 0.84 6.26 4.64
C SER A 87 1.62 6.80 5.85
N GLY A 88 1.79 8.11 5.92
CA GLY A 88 2.45 8.76 7.06
C GLY A 88 3.12 10.06 6.71
N ILE A 89 3.79 10.63 7.70
CA ILE A 89 4.66 11.79 7.52
C ILE A 89 6.01 11.35 6.95
N ILE A 90 6.55 12.16 6.05
CA ILE A 90 7.90 12.02 5.52
C ILE A 90 8.77 13.05 6.20
N ALA A 91 9.61 12.61 7.11
CA ALA A 91 10.45 13.44 7.95
C ALA A 91 11.71 12.70 8.38
N THR A 92 12.65 13.43 8.95
CA THR A 92 13.85 12.85 9.58
C THR A 92 13.44 11.88 10.70
N PRO A 93 14.15 10.75 10.91
CA PRO A 93 13.89 9.89 12.06
C PRO A 93 13.92 10.68 13.39
N GLY A 94 12.90 10.48 14.22
CA GLY A 94 12.76 11.19 15.50
C GLY A 94 12.12 12.58 15.41
N TYR A 95 11.68 13.02 14.23
CA TYR A 95 10.94 14.27 14.06
C TYR A 95 9.70 14.31 14.96
N THR A 96 9.52 15.42 15.68
CA THR A 96 8.38 15.62 16.57
C THR A 96 7.47 16.73 16.04
N TRP A 97 6.18 16.48 16.02
CA TRP A 97 5.19 17.39 15.48
C TRP A 97 3.86 17.29 16.23
N SER A 98 2.95 18.24 15.99
CA SER A 98 1.60 18.22 16.56
C SER A 98 0.59 17.88 15.47
N PRO A 99 0.09 16.64 15.40
CA PRO A 99 -0.87 16.20 14.37
C PRO A 99 -2.11 17.10 14.31
N GLU A 100 -2.71 17.45 15.46
CA GLU A 100 -3.89 18.32 15.50
C GLU A 100 -3.59 19.73 15.03
N SER A 101 -2.41 20.27 15.35
CA SER A 101 -1.99 21.60 14.91
C SER A 101 -1.83 21.64 13.39
N VAL A 102 -1.13 20.65 12.81
CA VAL A 102 -0.93 20.54 11.36
C VAL A 102 -2.27 20.40 10.64
N ILE A 103 -3.14 19.49 11.07
CA ILE A 103 -4.45 19.28 10.45
C ILE A 103 -5.33 20.53 10.52
N ARG A 104 -5.31 21.27 11.65
CA ARG A 104 -6.02 22.55 11.78
C ARG A 104 -5.44 23.62 10.85
N SER A 105 -4.11 23.72 10.75
CA SER A 105 -3.45 24.66 9.84
C SER A 105 -3.77 24.38 8.36
N CYS A 106 -4.07 23.13 8.00
CA CYS A 106 -4.59 22.78 6.68
C CYS A 106 -6.08 23.14 6.46
N GLY A 107 -6.75 23.76 7.44
CA GLY A 107 -8.19 24.07 7.37
C GLY A 107 -9.09 22.83 7.51
N LEU A 108 -8.58 21.74 8.08
CA LEU A 108 -9.29 20.46 8.21
C LEU A 108 -9.81 20.24 9.62
N SER A 109 -10.90 19.50 9.76
CA SER A 109 -11.51 19.14 11.04
C SER A 109 -11.00 17.82 11.61
N GLY A 110 -10.25 17.06 10.82
CA GLY A 110 -9.63 15.80 11.23
C GLY A 110 -8.94 15.07 10.09
N TRP A 111 -8.23 14.01 10.45
CA TRP A 111 -7.56 13.09 9.55
C TRP A 111 -7.93 11.66 9.93
N ASP A 112 -8.64 10.96 9.05
CA ASP A 112 -8.86 9.51 9.16
C ASP A 112 -7.74 8.81 8.40
N PHE A 113 -6.92 8.06 9.10
CA PHE A 113 -5.78 7.39 8.50
C PHE A 113 -5.87 5.88 8.63
N THR A 114 -5.26 5.20 7.67
CA THR A 114 -5.01 3.76 7.64
C THR A 114 -3.56 3.53 7.26
N ASN A 115 -2.99 2.42 7.75
CA ASN A 115 -1.67 1.94 7.33
C ASN A 115 -0.53 2.94 7.56
N ILE A 116 -0.59 3.71 8.68
CA ILE A 116 0.54 4.49 9.14
C ILE A 116 1.57 3.57 9.79
N VAL A 117 2.84 3.76 9.46
CA VAL A 117 3.94 3.06 10.12
C VAL A 117 4.03 3.50 11.57
N THR A 118 4.06 2.54 12.50
CA THR A 118 3.96 2.81 13.95
C THR A 118 5.22 3.39 14.59
N SER A 119 6.30 3.59 13.82
CA SER A 119 7.54 4.22 14.30
C SER A 119 7.40 5.70 14.65
N ASP A 120 6.36 6.38 14.14
CA ASP A 120 6.04 7.76 14.55
C ASP A 120 5.35 7.76 15.91
N GLN A 121 6.12 8.05 16.96
CA GLN A 121 5.63 8.07 18.35
C GLN A 121 4.63 9.19 18.61
N THR A 122 4.67 10.29 17.87
CA THR A 122 3.70 11.39 18.03
C THR A 122 2.30 11.00 17.62
N MET A 123 2.18 9.99 16.76
CA MET A 123 0.89 9.44 16.32
C MET A 123 0.28 8.42 17.27
N GLN A 124 1.03 7.90 18.26
CA GLN A 124 0.53 6.84 19.17
C GLN A 124 -0.82 7.15 19.83
N PRO A 125 -1.09 8.38 20.35
CA PRO A 125 -2.38 8.69 20.98
C PRO A 125 -3.58 8.57 20.03
N HIS A 126 -3.33 8.58 18.72
CA HIS A 126 -4.33 8.54 17.66
C HIS A 126 -4.57 7.13 17.09
N PHE A 127 -3.73 6.16 17.44
CA PHE A 127 -3.86 4.77 16.97
C PHE A 127 -5.07 4.08 17.63
N ARG A 128 -5.82 3.32 16.84
CA ARG A 128 -7.04 2.62 17.26
C ARG A 128 -7.07 1.15 16.87
N ALA A 129 -6.36 0.79 15.81
CA ALA A 129 -6.24 -0.59 15.35
C ALA A 129 -4.85 -0.79 14.75
N PHE A 130 -4.35 -2.02 14.89
CA PHE A 130 -3.04 -2.41 14.37
C PHE A 130 -3.22 -3.54 13.36
N ALA A 131 -2.28 -3.61 12.43
CA ALA A 131 -2.18 -4.68 11.47
C ALA A 131 -0.71 -4.86 11.06
N ASP A 132 -0.36 -6.04 10.60
CA ASP A 132 0.97 -6.33 10.08
C ASP A 132 0.99 -6.28 8.55
N SER A 133 2.07 -5.75 8.00
CA SER A 133 2.41 -5.79 6.59
C SER A 133 3.65 -6.66 6.42
N PRO A 134 3.47 -7.95 6.06
CA PRO A 134 4.57 -8.88 5.88
C PRO A 134 5.48 -8.46 4.72
N PHE A 135 6.77 -8.73 4.84
CA PHE A 135 7.75 -8.53 3.77
C PHE A 135 8.75 -9.69 3.68
N ALA A 136 9.32 -9.87 2.50
CA ALA A 136 10.48 -10.73 2.26
C ALA A 136 11.72 -9.85 2.14
N ASP A 137 12.72 -10.10 3.00
CA ASP A 137 14.04 -9.50 2.92
C ASP A 137 14.88 -10.27 1.89
N LEU A 138 15.38 -9.54 0.90
CA LEU A 138 16.20 -10.03 -0.20
C LEU A 138 17.56 -9.31 -0.25
N SER A 139 17.96 -8.63 0.83
CA SER A 139 19.21 -7.86 0.89
C SER A 139 20.44 -8.72 0.61
N GLU A 140 20.39 -9.99 1.02
CA GLU A 140 21.43 -11.00 0.77
C GLU A 140 21.11 -11.91 -0.45
N GLY A 141 20.11 -11.53 -1.24
CA GLY A 141 19.68 -12.26 -2.43
C GLY A 141 18.67 -13.38 -2.17
N TYR A 142 18.18 -13.97 -3.27
CA TYR A 142 17.13 -14.97 -3.22
C TYR A 142 17.55 -16.28 -2.50
N GLU A 143 18.77 -16.75 -2.69
CA GLU A 143 19.24 -18.00 -2.08
C GLU A 143 19.29 -17.90 -0.54
N ALA A 144 19.75 -16.76 -0.01
CA ALA A 144 19.73 -16.50 1.42
C ALA A 144 18.29 -16.47 1.96
N PHE A 145 17.37 -15.80 1.26
CA PHE A 145 15.95 -15.81 1.57
C PHE A 145 15.36 -17.23 1.59
N ALA A 146 15.61 -18.04 0.56
CA ALA A 146 15.08 -19.39 0.46
C ALA A 146 15.61 -20.30 1.58
N MET A 147 16.88 -20.13 1.94
CA MET A 147 17.51 -20.85 3.06
C MET A 147 16.88 -20.45 4.39
N ASP A 148 16.66 -19.16 4.64
CA ASP A 148 16.01 -18.66 5.85
C ASP A 148 14.59 -19.22 5.98
N ARG A 149 13.79 -19.22 4.90
CA ARG A 149 12.46 -19.83 4.92
C ARG A 149 12.48 -21.31 5.24
N SER A 150 13.43 -22.04 4.68
CA SER A 150 13.61 -23.46 4.97
C SER A 150 13.97 -23.70 6.44
N LYS A 151 14.88 -22.91 7.00
CA LYS A 151 15.28 -23.00 8.42
C LYS A 151 14.13 -22.65 9.38
N SER A 152 13.24 -21.73 9.00
CA SER A 152 12.07 -21.38 9.80
C SER A 152 10.95 -22.43 9.76
N GLY A 153 11.16 -23.56 9.06
CA GLY A 153 10.16 -24.61 8.90
C GLY A 153 9.11 -24.35 7.82
N SER A 154 9.27 -23.28 7.02
CA SER A 154 8.36 -23.03 5.89
C SER A 154 8.75 -23.89 4.69
N ASP A 155 7.88 -24.83 4.32
CA ASP A 155 8.02 -25.64 3.12
C ASP A 155 7.40 -24.97 1.88
N LEU A 156 6.85 -23.74 2.00
CA LEU A 156 6.07 -23.12 0.94
C LEU A 156 6.87 -22.85 -0.33
N VAL A 157 8.11 -22.33 -0.20
CA VAL A 157 8.99 -22.09 -1.35
C VAL A 157 9.20 -23.39 -2.14
N LYS A 158 9.53 -24.48 -1.44
CA LYS A 158 9.71 -25.83 -2.03
C LYS A 158 8.42 -26.35 -2.66
N SER A 159 7.30 -26.22 -1.96
CA SER A 159 5.98 -26.65 -2.43
C SER A 159 5.54 -25.90 -3.69
N VAL A 160 5.72 -24.56 -3.73
CA VAL A 160 5.40 -23.75 -4.90
C VAL A 160 6.31 -24.10 -6.08
N ALA A 161 7.60 -24.32 -5.86
CA ALA A 161 8.52 -24.79 -6.89
C ALA A 161 8.13 -26.17 -7.45
N GLN A 162 7.58 -27.07 -6.62
CA GLN A 162 7.03 -28.34 -7.11
C GLN A 162 5.78 -28.15 -7.99
N LYS A 163 4.88 -27.23 -7.60
CA LYS A 163 3.70 -26.89 -8.41
C LYS A 163 4.08 -26.25 -9.75
N ALA A 164 5.12 -25.41 -9.74
CA ALA A 164 5.67 -24.83 -10.95
C ALA A 164 6.14 -25.92 -11.92
N ARG A 165 7.00 -26.84 -11.47
CA ARG A 165 7.45 -27.99 -12.28
C ARG A 165 6.30 -28.88 -12.75
N LYS A 166 5.25 -29.04 -11.93
CA LYS A 166 4.06 -29.79 -12.33
C LYS A 166 3.32 -29.07 -13.45
N MET A 167 3.15 -27.75 -13.37
CA MET A 167 2.51 -26.95 -14.43
C MET A 167 3.32 -27.03 -15.74
N GLU A 168 4.65 -26.95 -15.68
CA GLU A 168 5.50 -27.11 -16.86
C GLU A 168 5.32 -28.47 -17.57
N ARG A 169 5.22 -29.55 -16.81
CA ARG A 169 5.04 -30.89 -17.38
C ARG A 169 3.64 -31.11 -17.94
N GLU A 170 2.60 -30.57 -17.31
CA GLU A 170 1.20 -30.89 -17.61
C GLU A 170 0.52 -29.88 -18.53
N VAL A 171 1.07 -28.65 -18.64
CA VAL A 171 0.51 -27.58 -19.47
C VAL A 171 1.48 -27.19 -20.57
N ALA A 172 2.57 -26.50 -20.25
CA ALA A 172 3.60 -26.07 -21.20
C ALA A 172 4.80 -25.46 -20.44
N PRO A 173 5.98 -25.27 -21.09
CA PRO A 173 7.12 -24.58 -20.49
C PRO A 173 6.73 -23.23 -19.93
N MET A 174 7.26 -22.90 -18.74
CA MET A 174 6.98 -21.63 -18.09
C MET A 174 7.97 -20.55 -18.51
N ARG A 175 7.48 -19.31 -18.61
CA ARG A 175 8.27 -18.10 -18.79
C ARG A 175 7.73 -17.01 -17.87
N PHE A 176 8.63 -16.35 -17.15
CA PHE A 176 8.30 -15.21 -16.30
C PHE A 176 8.95 -13.95 -16.84
N GLU A 177 8.19 -12.88 -16.92
CA GLU A 177 8.67 -11.54 -17.24
C GLU A 177 8.35 -10.60 -16.08
N ALA A 178 9.37 -10.00 -15.51
CA ALA A 178 9.23 -9.12 -14.34
C ALA A 178 8.51 -7.81 -14.68
N HIS A 179 8.63 -7.34 -15.92
CA HIS A 179 7.93 -6.17 -16.43
C HIS A 179 7.68 -6.28 -17.93
N VAL A 180 6.45 -6.03 -18.32
CA VAL A 180 6.03 -5.97 -19.73
C VAL A 180 5.21 -4.70 -19.97
N LEU A 181 5.30 -4.16 -21.20
CA LEU A 181 4.43 -3.09 -21.68
C LEU A 181 3.32 -3.69 -22.56
N ASP A 182 2.53 -4.60 -21.98
CA ASP A 182 1.49 -5.36 -22.68
C ASP A 182 0.09 -4.96 -22.19
N ARG A 183 -0.68 -4.28 -23.05
CA ARG A 183 -2.05 -3.86 -22.75
C ARG A 183 -3.01 -5.05 -22.61
N GLN A 184 -2.74 -6.18 -23.26
CA GLN A 184 -3.58 -7.37 -23.11
C GLN A 184 -3.38 -8.02 -21.74
N ALA A 185 -2.13 -8.13 -21.28
CA ALA A 185 -1.83 -8.60 -19.94
C ALA A 185 -2.46 -7.69 -18.86
N LEU A 186 -2.43 -6.36 -19.05
CA LEU A 186 -3.08 -5.41 -18.15
C LEU A 186 -4.62 -5.58 -18.17
N ALA A 187 -5.22 -5.79 -19.33
CA ALA A 187 -6.66 -6.05 -19.43
C ALA A 187 -7.06 -7.34 -18.71
N LEU A 188 -6.27 -8.41 -18.83
CA LEU A 188 -6.46 -9.67 -18.08
C LEU A 188 -6.37 -9.44 -16.56
N LEU A 189 -5.45 -8.62 -16.09
CA LEU A 189 -5.38 -8.26 -14.67
C LEU A 189 -6.70 -7.63 -14.19
N TYR A 190 -7.24 -6.66 -14.93
CA TYR A 190 -8.49 -6.01 -14.57
C TYR A 190 -9.68 -6.98 -14.59
N GLU A 191 -9.80 -7.78 -15.63
CA GLU A 191 -10.87 -8.78 -15.78
C GLU A 191 -10.86 -9.81 -14.65
N TRP A 192 -9.71 -10.45 -14.42
CA TRP A 192 -9.59 -11.50 -13.41
C TRP A 192 -9.72 -10.94 -12.00
N LYS A 193 -9.27 -9.70 -11.77
CA LYS A 193 -9.43 -9.04 -10.47
C LYS A 193 -10.89 -8.71 -10.21
N ALA A 194 -11.62 -8.18 -11.19
CA ALA A 194 -13.05 -7.94 -11.10
C ALA A 194 -13.83 -9.24 -10.81
N ALA A 195 -13.53 -10.32 -11.52
CA ALA A 195 -14.13 -11.64 -11.29
C ALA A 195 -13.82 -12.17 -9.87
N GLN A 196 -12.58 -12.00 -9.39
CA GLN A 196 -12.19 -12.37 -8.02
C GLN A 196 -12.98 -11.57 -6.98
N ARG A 197 -13.09 -10.24 -7.15
CA ARG A 197 -13.79 -9.34 -6.22
C ARG A 197 -15.29 -9.62 -6.19
N ALA A 198 -15.89 -9.92 -7.32
CA ALA A 198 -17.29 -10.34 -7.40
C ALA A 198 -17.56 -11.61 -6.58
N ARG A 199 -16.69 -12.64 -6.71
CA ARG A 199 -16.81 -13.89 -5.93
C ARG A 199 -16.64 -13.70 -4.43
N THR A 200 -15.77 -12.77 -4.00
CA THR A 200 -15.48 -12.51 -2.58
C THR A 200 -16.36 -11.41 -1.98
N ASN A 201 -17.25 -10.80 -2.76
CA ASN A 201 -18.09 -9.66 -2.36
C ASN A 201 -17.28 -8.52 -1.71
N THR A 202 -16.12 -8.21 -2.29
CA THR A 202 -15.22 -7.16 -1.85
C THR A 202 -15.16 -6.02 -2.85
N VAL A 203 -14.78 -4.82 -2.39
CA VAL A 203 -14.67 -3.64 -3.26
C VAL A 203 -13.53 -3.85 -4.27
N ASP A 204 -13.84 -3.66 -5.54
CA ASP A 204 -12.86 -3.64 -6.62
C ASP A 204 -12.39 -2.19 -6.85
N VAL A 205 -11.25 -1.87 -6.30
CA VAL A 205 -10.63 -0.54 -6.45
C VAL A 205 -10.12 -0.30 -7.87
N LEU A 206 -9.71 -1.36 -8.59
CA LEU A 206 -9.25 -1.29 -9.98
C LEU A 206 -10.39 -1.03 -10.99
N SER A 207 -11.65 -1.13 -10.55
CA SER A 207 -12.79 -0.74 -11.40
C SER A 207 -12.96 0.79 -11.50
N THR A 208 -12.31 1.56 -10.62
CA THR A 208 -12.43 3.03 -10.61
C THR A 208 -11.52 3.67 -11.67
N PRO A 209 -12.01 4.66 -12.44
CA PRO A 209 -11.21 5.30 -13.50
C PRO A 209 -9.89 5.89 -12.99
N TRP A 210 -9.93 6.58 -11.84
CA TRP A 210 -8.74 7.22 -11.26
C TRP A 210 -7.66 6.21 -10.86
N MET A 211 -8.03 4.99 -10.41
CA MET A 211 -7.06 3.96 -10.06
C MET A 211 -6.41 3.35 -11.30
N ARG A 212 -7.17 3.16 -12.38
CA ARG A 212 -6.64 2.73 -13.67
C ARG A 212 -5.67 3.75 -14.23
N GLU A 213 -6.00 5.04 -14.16
CA GLU A 213 -5.10 6.12 -14.56
C GLU A 213 -3.78 6.09 -13.77
N ILE A 214 -3.84 5.90 -12.44
CA ILE A 214 -2.62 5.75 -11.63
C ILE A 214 -1.79 4.55 -12.08
N VAL A 215 -2.41 3.40 -12.31
CA VAL A 215 -1.72 2.18 -12.78
C VAL A 215 -1.04 2.42 -14.13
N GLU A 216 -1.75 2.99 -15.09
CA GLU A 216 -1.23 3.27 -16.45
C GLU A 216 -0.06 4.27 -16.40
N ARG A 217 -0.21 5.37 -15.65
CA ARG A 217 0.86 6.36 -15.47
C ARG A 217 2.10 5.78 -14.77
N LEU A 218 1.91 4.87 -13.79
CA LEU A 218 3.01 4.19 -13.12
C LEU A 218 3.76 3.24 -14.06
N ILE A 219 3.07 2.54 -14.95
CA ILE A 219 3.69 1.68 -15.97
C ILE A 219 4.53 2.51 -16.95
N GLU A 220 4.01 3.68 -17.37
CA GLU A 220 4.70 4.58 -18.30
C GLU A 220 5.89 5.30 -17.64
N ASN A 221 5.83 5.58 -16.35
CA ASN A 221 6.86 6.28 -15.58
C ASN A 221 7.75 5.29 -14.80
N ASN A 222 8.52 4.48 -15.51
CA ASN A 222 9.51 3.61 -14.86
C ASN A 222 10.86 4.31 -14.80
N THR A 223 11.03 5.15 -13.78
CA THR A 223 12.34 5.74 -13.40
C THR A 223 13.04 4.82 -12.39
N GLY A 224 14.34 4.98 -12.19
CA GLY A 224 15.08 4.19 -11.18
C GLY A 224 14.52 4.36 -9.75
N THR A 225 13.87 5.49 -9.47
CA THR A 225 13.35 5.87 -8.13
C THR A 225 11.89 5.48 -7.89
N LEU A 226 11.09 5.38 -8.96
CA LEU A 226 9.70 4.91 -8.93
C LEU A 226 9.36 4.23 -10.26
N GLY A 227 8.53 3.18 -10.23
CA GLY A 227 7.94 2.56 -11.42
C GLY A 227 6.82 1.61 -11.09
N GLY A 228 5.92 1.42 -12.06
CA GLY A 228 4.96 0.33 -12.06
C GLY A 228 5.53 -0.87 -12.80
N LEU A 229 5.53 -2.02 -12.18
CA LEU A 229 5.96 -3.27 -12.80
C LEU A 229 4.73 -4.17 -13.07
N LEU A 230 4.43 -4.38 -14.34
CA LEU A 230 3.44 -5.36 -14.79
C LEU A 230 4.16 -6.68 -15.07
N SER A 231 4.08 -7.60 -14.12
CA SER A 231 4.73 -8.92 -14.22
C SER A 231 3.78 -9.95 -14.80
N VAL A 232 4.28 -10.84 -15.64
CA VAL A 232 3.47 -11.87 -16.29
C VAL A 232 4.17 -13.23 -16.18
N LEU A 233 3.38 -14.23 -15.80
CA LEU A 233 3.76 -15.65 -15.85
C LEU A 233 3.01 -16.31 -16.99
N TYR A 234 3.73 -16.92 -17.90
CA TYR A 234 3.21 -17.68 -19.02
C TYR A 234 3.39 -19.19 -18.81
N ALA A 235 2.49 -19.97 -19.38
CA ALA A 235 2.63 -21.41 -19.61
C ALA A 235 2.44 -21.65 -21.13
N GLY A 236 3.54 -21.79 -21.86
CA GLY A 236 3.54 -21.66 -23.32
C GLY A 236 3.10 -20.27 -23.74
N ASP A 237 2.10 -20.18 -24.63
CA ASP A 237 1.52 -18.92 -25.08
C ASP A 237 0.39 -18.40 -24.18
N GLN A 238 -0.05 -19.22 -23.21
CA GLN A 238 -1.13 -18.86 -22.31
C GLN A 238 -0.62 -18.04 -21.12
N VAL A 239 -1.28 -16.93 -20.82
CA VAL A 239 -1.04 -16.18 -19.58
C VAL A 239 -1.61 -16.97 -18.40
N ALA A 240 -0.75 -17.35 -17.45
CA ALA A 240 -1.12 -18.10 -16.25
C ALA A 240 -1.41 -17.19 -15.05
N ALA A 241 -0.63 -16.10 -14.88
CA ALA A 241 -0.87 -15.10 -13.84
C ALA A 241 -0.32 -13.73 -14.27
N VAL A 242 -0.93 -12.69 -13.75
CA VAL A 242 -0.49 -11.29 -13.93
C VAL A 242 -0.41 -10.63 -12.56
N HIS A 243 0.62 -9.85 -12.38
CA HIS A 243 0.79 -9.01 -11.20
C HIS A 243 1.13 -7.59 -11.60
N PHE A 244 0.51 -6.61 -10.98
CA PHE A 244 0.94 -5.22 -11.01
C PHE A 244 1.37 -4.80 -9.62
N GLY A 245 2.57 -4.23 -9.52
CA GLY A 245 3.11 -3.66 -8.29
C GLY A 245 3.91 -2.40 -8.54
N MET A 246 4.17 -1.66 -7.49
CA MET A 246 5.05 -0.48 -7.53
C MET A 246 6.44 -0.84 -7.03
N ARG A 247 7.46 -0.26 -7.64
CA ARG A 247 8.81 -0.29 -7.09
C ARG A 247 9.29 1.11 -6.73
N SER A 248 10.06 1.21 -5.66
CA SER A 248 11.02 2.27 -5.43
C SER A 248 12.43 1.77 -5.83
N GLU A 249 13.47 2.49 -5.44
CA GLU A 249 14.86 2.07 -5.71
C GLU A 249 15.17 0.67 -5.19
N THR A 250 14.73 0.35 -3.95
CA THR A 250 15.10 -0.89 -3.26
C THR A 250 13.92 -1.73 -2.79
N VAL A 251 12.68 -1.23 -2.93
CA VAL A 251 11.47 -1.91 -2.45
C VAL A 251 10.55 -2.21 -3.62
N TRP A 252 10.08 -3.46 -3.73
CA TRP A 252 9.01 -3.85 -4.63
C TRP A 252 7.76 -4.18 -3.82
N HIS A 253 6.67 -3.47 -4.08
CA HIS A 253 5.40 -3.70 -3.41
C HIS A 253 4.49 -4.61 -4.24
N TYR A 254 4.09 -5.76 -3.65
CA TYR A 254 3.14 -6.70 -4.22
C TYR A 254 1.71 -6.19 -4.05
N TRP A 255 1.14 -5.59 -5.11
CA TRP A 255 -0.09 -4.82 -4.96
C TRP A 255 -1.33 -5.53 -5.50
N PHE A 256 -1.39 -5.78 -6.79
CA PHE A 256 -2.52 -6.43 -7.44
C PHE A 256 -2.07 -7.66 -8.20
N ALA A 257 -2.53 -8.83 -7.77
CA ALA A 257 -2.25 -10.09 -8.45
C ALA A 257 -3.55 -10.78 -8.83
N ALA A 258 -3.58 -11.35 -10.02
CA ALA A 258 -4.67 -12.18 -10.52
C ALA A 258 -4.11 -13.32 -11.36
N TYR A 259 -4.89 -14.38 -11.54
CA TYR A 259 -4.45 -15.55 -12.26
C TYR A 259 -5.59 -16.19 -13.04
N ASN A 260 -5.24 -16.96 -14.07
CA ASN A 260 -6.17 -17.78 -14.83
C ASN A 260 -6.78 -18.86 -13.92
N HIS A 261 -8.10 -18.78 -13.74
CA HIS A 261 -8.82 -19.70 -12.85
C HIS A 261 -8.77 -21.16 -13.32
N GLU A 262 -8.63 -21.40 -14.62
CA GLU A 262 -8.49 -22.76 -15.17
C GLU A 262 -7.22 -23.47 -14.68
N LEU A 263 -6.17 -22.68 -14.37
CA LEU A 263 -4.89 -23.16 -13.86
C LEU A 263 -4.80 -23.17 -12.32
N GLN A 264 -5.90 -22.88 -11.60
CA GLN A 264 -5.91 -22.73 -10.13
C GLN A 264 -5.30 -23.92 -9.37
N ARG A 265 -5.40 -25.15 -9.91
CA ARG A 265 -4.81 -26.36 -9.28
C ARG A 265 -3.30 -26.30 -9.13
N TYR A 266 -2.61 -25.49 -9.95
CA TYR A 266 -1.16 -25.26 -9.87
C TYR A 266 -0.78 -24.06 -9.00
N SER A 267 -1.77 -23.27 -8.54
CA SER A 267 -1.54 -22.04 -7.75
C SER A 267 -0.67 -21.00 -8.47
N PRO A 268 -1.01 -20.57 -9.70
CA PRO A 268 -0.14 -19.68 -10.48
C PRO A 268 0.10 -18.32 -9.83
N GLY A 269 -0.82 -17.85 -8.96
CA GLY A 269 -0.60 -16.64 -8.15
C GLY A 269 0.53 -16.79 -7.12
N LEU A 270 0.81 -18.00 -6.61
CA LEU A 270 1.97 -18.25 -5.76
C LEU A 270 3.24 -18.46 -6.58
N ILE A 271 3.12 -19.02 -7.76
CA ILE A 271 4.25 -19.22 -8.67
C ILE A 271 4.78 -17.86 -9.13
N ILE A 272 3.91 -16.94 -9.58
CA ILE A 272 4.36 -15.60 -9.99
C ILE A 272 5.05 -14.85 -8.84
N LEU A 273 4.54 -14.95 -7.60
CA LEU A 273 5.19 -14.36 -6.44
C LEU A 273 6.58 -14.97 -6.20
N LEU A 274 6.74 -16.30 -6.34
CA LEU A 274 8.04 -16.95 -6.21
C LEU A 274 9.02 -16.49 -7.30
N GLU A 275 8.56 -16.35 -8.55
CA GLU A 275 9.40 -15.86 -9.65
C GLU A 275 9.77 -14.38 -9.46
N MET A 276 8.88 -13.56 -8.92
CA MET A 276 9.20 -12.18 -8.52
C MET A 276 10.30 -12.13 -7.47
N LEU A 277 10.24 -12.99 -6.43
CA LEU A 277 11.27 -13.07 -5.39
C LEU A 277 12.64 -13.46 -5.97
N LYS A 278 12.66 -14.36 -6.97
CA LYS A 278 13.89 -14.74 -7.68
C LYS A 278 14.46 -13.61 -8.53
N ALA A 279 13.59 -12.85 -9.21
CA ALA A 279 13.99 -11.79 -10.12
C ALA A 279 14.36 -10.49 -9.39
N ALA A 280 13.82 -10.24 -8.20
CA ALA A 280 13.95 -9.00 -7.46
C ALA A 280 15.40 -8.53 -7.23
N PRO A 281 16.36 -9.39 -6.82
CA PRO A 281 17.75 -8.96 -6.63
C PRO A 281 18.42 -8.42 -7.89
N ALA A 282 18.14 -9.01 -9.06
CA ALA A 282 18.66 -8.54 -10.34
C ALA A 282 18.12 -7.16 -10.76
N LEU A 283 16.98 -6.76 -10.17
CA LEU A 283 16.37 -5.43 -10.35
C LEU A 283 16.84 -4.42 -9.28
N GLY A 284 17.79 -4.78 -8.42
CA GLY A 284 18.25 -3.94 -7.30
C GLY A 284 17.30 -3.92 -6.10
N ILE A 285 16.27 -4.75 -6.09
CA ILE A 285 15.29 -4.82 -5.02
C ILE A 285 15.86 -5.61 -3.83
N ARG A 286 15.80 -5.01 -2.67
CA ARG A 286 16.24 -5.59 -1.40
C ARG A 286 15.09 -6.06 -0.51
N THR A 287 13.88 -5.52 -0.75
CA THR A 287 12.68 -5.88 0.04
C THR A 287 11.48 -6.02 -0.90
N LEU A 288 10.76 -7.14 -0.78
CA LEU A 288 9.46 -7.31 -1.42
C LEU A 288 8.38 -7.26 -0.34
N THR A 289 7.58 -6.18 -0.32
CA THR A 289 6.48 -6.02 0.64
C THR A 289 5.22 -6.69 0.09
N LEU A 290 4.53 -7.46 0.95
CA LEU A 290 3.37 -8.28 0.54
C LEU A 290 2.02 -7.57 0.80
N GLY A 291 2.08 -6.31 1.27
CA GLY A 291 0.90 -5.55 1.66
C GLY A 291 0.26 -6.08 2.94
N GLN A 292 -0.68 -5.30 3.49
CA GLN A 292 -1.42 -5.67 4.69
C GLN A 292 -2.22 -6.95 4.46
N GLY A 293 -2.26 -7.83 5.47
CA GLY A 293 -3.09 -9.02 5.49
C GLY A 293 -2.46 -10.17 6.26
N ASP A 294 -3.32 -11.07 6.71
CA ASP A 294 -3.00 -12.26 7.50
C ASP A 294 -3.14 -13.56 6.68
N GLU A 295 -3.18 -13.42 5.35
CA GLU A 295 -3.27 -14.59 4.48
C GLU A 295 -2.06 -15.51 4.70
N ALA A 296 -2.35 -16.78 4.94
CA ALA A 296 -1.34 -17.79 5.32
C ALA A 296 -0.12 -17.83 4.40
N TYR A 297 -0.29 -17.58 3.10
CA TYR A 297 0.83 -17.57 2.16
C TYR A 297 1.77 -16.38 2.40
N LYS A 298 1.23 -15.18 2.75
CA LYS A 298 2.07 -14.02 3.05
C LYS A 298 2.97 -14.30 4.24
N LEU A 299 2.40 -14.81 5.32
CA LEU A 299 3.15 -15.14 6.55
C LEU A 299 4.24 -16.20 6.29
N ARG A 300 3.97 -17.15 5.39
CA ARG A 300 4.93 -18.23 5.06
C ARG A 300 6.05 -17.77 4.12
N PHE A 301 5.84 -16.73 3.30
CA PHE A 301 6.88 -16.08 2.51
C PHE A 301 7.62 -14.99 3.29
N ALA A 302 7.04 -14.44 4.33
CA ALA A 302 7.61 -13.31 5.06
C ALA A 302 8.84 -13.69 5.88
N THR A 303 9.85 -12.83 5.88
CA THR A 303 11.00 -12.87 6.79
C THR A 303 10.81 -11.92 7.98
N GLY A 304 9.89 -10.96 7.84
CA GLY A 304 9.53 -9.97 8.86
C GLY A 304 8.22 -9.31 8.55
N SER A 305 7.82 -8.37 9.39
CA SER A 305 6.64 -7.54 9.16
C SER A 305 6.86 -6.11 9.64
N THR A 306 6.22 -5.15 8.96
CA THR A 306 6.10 -3.77 9.41
C THR A 306 4.77 -3.61 10.12
N GLN A 307 4.79 -3.15 11.37
CA GLN A 307 3.56 -2.87 12.11
C GLN A 307 2.95 -1.56 11.60
N LEU A 308 1.67 -1.61 11.25
CA LEU A 308 0.87 -0.50 10.76
C LEU A 308 -0.26 -0.19 11.73
N ALA A 309 -0.67 1.07 11.78
CA ALA A 309 -1.80 1.52 12.58
C ALA A 309 -2.85 2.24 11.73
N SER A 310 -4.09 2.12 12.17
CA SER A 310 -5.23 2.89 11.67
C SER A 310 -5.88 3.65 12.81
N GLY A 311 -6.41 4.84 12.52
CA GLY A 311 -6.99 5.67 13.55
C GLY A 311 -7.49 7.02 13.04
N SER A 312 -7.53 8.00 13.93
CA SER A 312 -7.96 9.36 13.58
C SER A 312 -7.29 10.43 14.44
N VAL A 313 -6.95 11.54 13.79
CA VAL A 313 -6.66 12.83 14.44
C VAL A 313 -7.95 13.65 14.38
N ASP A 314 -8.51 14.00 15.53
CA ASP A 314 -9.80 14.68 15.62
C ASP A 314 -9.62 16.08 16.22
N CYS A 315 -9.78 17.11 15.38
CA CYS A 315 -9.60 18.51 15.78
C CYS A 315 -10.86 19.14 16.40
N ARG A 316 -12.05 18.49 16.30
CA ARG A 316 -13.32 18.94 16.87
C ARG A 316 -13.81 17.95 17.93
N LEU A 317 -14.33 18.46 19.05
CA LEU A 317 -14.85 17.63 20.14
C LEU A 317 -15.98 16.68 19.70
N THR A 318 -16.90 17.16 18.86
CA THR A 318 -17.99 16.34 18.31
C THR A 318 -17.46 15.13 17.57
N ARG A 319 -16.43 15.32 16.75
CA ARG A 319 -15.80 14.26 15.99
C ARG A 319 -15.05 13.27 16.90
N ARG A 320 -14.39 13.78 17.93
CA ARG A 320 -13.70 12.99 18.96
C ARG A 320 -14.67 12.02 19.66
N LEU A 321 -15.84 12.52 20.07
CA LEU A 321 -16.88 11.73 20.70
C LEU A 321 -17.48 10.68 19.74
N THR A 322 -17.85 11.08 18.52
CA THR A 322 -18.43 10.15 17.52
C THR A 322 -17.46 9.05 17.13
N ASN A 323 -16.16 9.35 16.97
CA ASN A 323 -15.15 8.34 16.66
C ASN A 323 -14.89 7.42 17.87
N ALA A 324 -14.83 7.95 19.10
CA ALA A 324 -14.68 7.14 20.30
C ALA A 324 -15.82 6.12 20.45
N ILE A 325 -17.06 6.55 20.24
CA ILE A 325 -18.26 5.66 20.27
C ILE A 325 -18.15 4.61 19.15
N TRP A 326 -17.76 5.01 17.95
CA TRP A 326 -17.64 4.10 16.81
C TRP A 326 -16.57 3.02 17.04
N TYR A 327 -15.39 3.41 17.54
CA TYR A 327 -14.31 2.45 17.84
C TYR A 327 -14.70 1.52 18.99
N ALA A 328 -15.35 2.04 20.04
CA ALA A 328 -15.85 1.22 21.14
C ALA A 328 -16.91 0.20 20.66
N ALA A 329 -17.86 0.63 19.83
CA ALA A 329 -18.85 -0.25 19.23
C ALA A 329 -18.23 -1.33 18.33
N ARG A 330 -17.21 -0.99 17.57
CA ARG A 330 -16.47 -1.93 16.70
C ARG A 330 -15.71 -2.98 17.53
N THR A 331 -15.06 -2.57 18.61
CA THR A 331 -14.35 -3.49 19.53
C THR A 331 -15.32 -4.41 20.24
N ALA A 332 -16.49 -3.88 20.67
CA ALA A 332 -17.54 -4.68 21.29
C ALA A 332 -18.21 -5.66 20.30
N SER A 333 -18.34 -5.29 19.01
CA SER A 333 -18.96 -6.15 17.99
C SER A 333 -18.13 -7.40 17.66
N HIS A 334 -16.83 -7.38 17.92
CA HIS A 334 -15.99 -8.58 17.85
C HIS A 334 -16.22 -9.54 19.03
N ARG A 335 -16.89 -9.06 20.11
CA ARG A 335 -17.15 -9.84 21.31
C ARG A 335 -18.62 -10.31 21.47
N SER A 336 -19.57 -9.80 20.66
CA SER A 336 -21.01 -10.12 20.80
C SER A 336 -21.74 -9.95 19.45
N SER A 337 -22.58 -10.96 19.10
CA SER A 337 -23.39 -10.96 17.88
C SER A 337 -24.47 -9.85 17.82
N VAL A 338 -24.96 -9.37 18.97
CA VAL A 338 -25.98 -8.31 19.08
C VAL A 338 -25.36 -6.94 18.72
N VAL A 339 -24.14 -6.68 19.18
CA VAL A 339 -23.43 -5.43 18.91
C VAL A 339 -22.97 -5.38 17.44
N ALA A 340 -22.74 -6.54 16.81
CA ALA A 340 -22.47 -6.62 15.37
C ALA A 340 -23.65 -6.16 14.49
N ALA A 341 -24.89 -6.35 14.95
CA ALA A 341 -26.09 -5.86 14.25
C ALA A 341 -26.22 -4.32 14.35
N LEU A 342 -25.96 -3.74 15.51
CA LEU A 342 -25.94 -2.28 15.73
C LEU A 342 -24.81 -1.59 14.94
N ALA A 343 -23.62 -2.17 14.93
CA ALA A 343 -22.48 -1.66 14.14
C ALA A 343 -22.77 -1.70 12.63
N ARG A 344 -23.52 -2.69 12.12
CA ARG A 344 -23.98 -2.76 10.73
C ARG A 344 -24.98 -1.66 10.39
N SER A 345 -25.86 -1.25 11.30
CA SER A 345 -26.84 -0.17 11.08
C SER A 345 -26.16 1.21 11.04
N VAL A 346 -25.19 1.46 11.91
CA VAL A 346 -24.37 2.67 11.91
C VAL A 346 -23.49 2.74 10.63
N LYS A 347 -22.97 1.60 10.16
CA LYS A 347 -22.21 1.50 8.90
C LYS A 347 -23.09 1.80 7.69
N ARG A 348 -24.38 1.42 7.69
CA ARG A 348 -25.35 1.79 6.65
C ARG A 348 -25.66 3.28 6.63
N GLY A 349 -25.81 3.91 7.79
CA GLY A 349 -26.00 5.36 7.91
C GLY A 349 -24.79 6.15 7.38
N ARG A 350 -23.59 5.71 7.76
CA ARG A 350 -22.32 6.29 7.25
C ARG A 350 -22.13 6.05 5.74
N ARG A 351 -22.49 4.87 5.20
CA ARG A 351 -22.47 4.60 3.76
C ARG A 351 -23.39 5.53 2.96
N ARG A 352 -24.58 5.86 3.47
CA ARG A 352 -25.50 6.81 2.81
C ARG A 352 -24.96 8.25 2.77
N MET A 353 -24.19 8.68 3.80
CA MET A 353 -23.49 9.97 3.77
C MET A 353 -22.28 9.98 2.80
N PHE A 354 -21.72 8.81 2.46
CA PHE A 354 -20.54 8.68 1.59
C PHE A 354 -20.85 8.28 0.15
N GLN A 355 -22.10 7.91 -0.18
CA GLN A 355 -22.54 7.60 -1.56
C GLN A 355 -23.05 8.82 -2.32
N GLY A 356 -23.15 9.99 -1.67
CA GLY A 356 -23.52 11.25 -2.31
C GLY A 356 -22.37 12.05 -2.92
N ALA A 357 -21.14 11.48 -2.97
CA ALA A 357 -19.94 12.08 -3.56
C ALA A 357 -19.30 11.09 -4.54
N GLN A 358 -20.06 10.70 -5.57
CA GLN A 358 -19.53 10.09 -6.79
C GLN A 358 -19.42 11.12 -7.89
#